data_3c33899f735a8085c608538a9dcde93a
#
_entry.id   3c33899f735a8085c608538a9dcde93a
#
_cell.length_a   1.000
_cell.length_b   1.000
_cell.length_c   1.000
_cell.angle_alpha   90.00
_cell.angle_beta   90.00
_cell.angle_gamma   90.00
#
_symmetry.space_group_name_H-M   'P 1'
#
loop_
_entity.id
_entity.type
_entity.pdbx_description
1 polymer ?
#
loop_
_entity_poly.entity_id
_entity_poly.type
_entity_poly.pdbx_seq_one_letter_code
_entity_poly.pdbx_strand_id
1 'polypeptide(L)'
;MQIRALREADERTAFRSGDLDLDRFFHRFAAQNQFRHYVGVTYVALEEGRILGFATVAPGHVEIEGLPAAARRKLPRYPLPVLRLARLAVDRPAQGQGLGGQLLRFVLQLAARMADDFGCAGVVVDAKHGAIEFYAKHGFIAMEAVHGQSDSRPRPTAMFLAMRAIRGASAGR
;
A
#
# COMPACT_ATOMS: atom_id res chain seq x y z
N MET A 1 0.69 -17.72 10.89
CA MET A 1 1.16 -16.38 10.41
C MET A 1 0.29 -15.29 11.02
N GLN A 2 0.91 -14.20 11.43
CA GLN A 2 0.24 -13.04 12.03
C GLN A 2 0.63 -11.77 11.27
N ILE A 3 -0.34 -10.89 11.00
CA ILE A 3 -0.06 -9.55 10.47
C ILE A 3 -0.41 -8.53 11.55
N ARG A 4 0.53 -7.68 11.91
CA ARG A 4 0.38 -6.65 12.95
C ARG A 4 1.28 -5.45 12.66
N ALA A 5 1.05 -4.35 13.37
CA ALA A 5 1.95 -3.20 13.28
C ALA A 5 3.37 -3.55 13.74
N LEU A 6 4.35 -2.96 13.08
CA LEU A 6 5.75 -3.07 13.45
C LEU A 6 5.95 -2.58 14.89
N ARG A 7 6.81 -3.25 15.64
CA ARG A 7 7.29 -2.83 16.96
C ARG A 7 8.76 -2.41 16.87
N GLU A 8 9.20 -1.52 17.72
CA GLU A 8 10.60 -1.06 17.71
C GLU A 8 11.59 -2.22 17.89
N ALA A 9 11.24 -3.20 18.72
CA ALA A 9 12.07 -4.37 19.02
C ALA A 9 12.08 -5.44 17.93
N ASP A 10 11.28 -5.29 16.87
CA ASP A 10 11.24 -6.28 15.79
C ASP A 10 12.56 -6.32 15.03
N GLU A 11 13.13 -7.51 14.89
CA GLU A 11 14.37 -7.72 14.15
C GLU A 11 14.12 -7.66 12.64
N ARG A 12 14.78 -6.71 11.96
CA ARG A 12 14.55 -6.43 10.54
C ARG A 12 15.76 -6.71 9.66
N THR A 13 16.94 -6.92 10.25
CA THR A 13 18.20 -6.96 9.49
C THR A 13 18.32 -8.16 8.56
N ALA A 14 17.63 -9.26 8.86
CA ALA A 14 17.64 -10.48 8.04
C ALA A 14 16.71 -10.39 6.82
N PHE A 15 15.78 -9.43 6.77
CA PHE A 15 14.82 -9.30 5.69
C PHE A 15 15.47 -8.89 4.37
N ARG A 16 15.17 -9.61 3.29
CA ARG A 16 15.67 -9.35 1.93
C ARG A 16 14.59 -9.62 0.90
N SER A 17 14.00 -8.59 0.33
CA SER A 17 13.02 -8.73 -0.77
C SER A 17 13.69 -8.91 -2.14
N GLY A 18 14.91 -8.43 -2.28
CA GLY A 18 15.60 -8.34 -3.56
C GLY A 18 15.52 -6.95 -4.20
N ASP A 19 14.67 -6.08 -3.68
CA ASP A 19 14.64 -4.66 -4.03
C ASP A 19 15.42 -3.85 -2.99
N LEU A 20 16.55 -3.29 -3.40
CA LEU A 20 17.46 -2.60 -2.47
C LEU A 20 16.82 -1.39 -1.80
N ASP A 21 15.95 -0.65 -2.49
CA ASP A 21 15.28 0.52 -1.92
C ASP A 21 14.27 0.12 -0.86
N LEU A 22 13.47 -0.92 -1.12
CA LEU A 22 12.52 -1.46 -0.15
C LEU A 22 13.24 -2.02 1.08
N ASP A 23 14.32 -2.76 0.87
CA ASP A 23 15.10 -3.34 1.96
C ASP A 23 15.75 -2.26 2.82
N ARG A 24 16.36 -1.24 2.20
CA ARG A 24 16.96 -0.11 2.91
C ARG A 24 15.93 0.66 3.72
N PHE A 25 14.77 0.92 3.15
CA PHE A 25 13.67 1.55 3.89
C PHE A 25 13.31 0.74 5.13
N PHE A 26 13.09 -0.56 4.96
CA PHE A 26 12.66 -1.42 6.06
C PHE A 26 13.70 -1.51 7.18
N HIS A 27 14.97 -1.65 6.81
CA HIS A 27 16.05 -1.74 7.79
C HIS A 27 16.30 -0.45 8.55
N ARG A 28 16.23 0.70 7.88
CA ARG A 28 16.72 1.98 8.42
C ARG A 28 15.64 2.98 8.76
N PHE A 29 14.55 3.04 8.00
CA PHE A 29 13.60 4.15 8.08
C PHE A 29 12.22 3.78 8.61
N ALA A 30 11.79 2.54 8.49
CA ALA A 30 10.44 2.14 8.86
C ALA A 30 10.10 2.48 10.32
N ALA A 31 10.96 2.09 11.26
CA ALA A 31 10.74 2.37 12.68
C ALA A 31 10.85 3.86 12.99
N GLN A 32 11.81 4.55 12.41
CA GLN A 32 11.97 6.00 12.61
C GLN A 32 10.75 6.77 12.10
N ASN A 33 10.26 6.43 10.93
CA ASN A 33 9.08 7.09 10.35
C ASN A 33 7.82 6.84 11.20
N GLN A 34 7.67 5.63 11.72
CA GLN A 34 6.50 5.26 12.51
C GLN A 34 6.55 5.84 13.93
N PHE A 35 7.67 5.70 14.64
CA PHE A 35 7.74 5.99 16.08
C PHE A 35 8.26 7.38 16.42
N ARG A 36 8.99 8.03 15.51
CA ARG A 36 9.53 9.37 15.74
C ARG A 36 8.83 10.46 14.94
N HIS A 37 8.49 10.18 13.69
CA HIS A 37 7.92 11.19 12.78
C HIS A 37 6.42 11.06 12.60
N TYR A 38 5.82 9.91 12.93
CA TYR A 38 4.39 9.64 12.78
C TYR A 38 3.88 9.86 11.36
N VAL A 39 4.69 9.54 10.35
CA VAL A 39 4.37 9.78 8.93
C VAL A 39 3.82 8.55 8.21
N GLY A 40 3.57 7.49 8.94
CA GLY A 40 3.00 6.26 8.41
C GLY A 40 3.19 5.13 9.40
N VAL A 41 2.55 3.99 9.10
CA VAL A 41 2.66 2.77 9.90
C VAL A 41 3.09 1.63 8.98
N THR A 42 4.07 0.87 9.41
CA THR A 42 4.50 -0.37 8.76
C THR A 42 3.86 -1.55 9.47
N TYR A 43 3.21 -2.41 8.70
CA TYR A 43 2.66 -3.68 9.16
C TYR A 43 3.56 -4.81 8.69
N VAL A 44 3.76 -5.79 9.54
CA VAL A 44 4.64 -6.93 9.26
C VAL A 44 3.85 -8.24 9.32
N ALA A 45 4.15 -9.13 8.38
CA ALA A 45 3.69 -10.51 8.42
C ALA A 45 4.77 -11.37 9.07
N LEU A 46 4.41 -12.03 10.17
CA LEU A 46 5.34 -12.84 10.96
C LEU A 46 4.91 -14.29 11.02
N GLU A 47 5.88 -15.16 11.00
CA GLU A 47 5.73 -16.58 11.30
C GLU A 47 6.93 -17.03 12.12
N GLU A 48 6.65 -17.65 13.27
CA GLU A 48 7.69 -18.11 14.19
C GLU A 48 8.75 -17.04 14.54
N GLY A 49 8.29 -15.78 14.71
CA GLY A 49 9.16 -14.66 15.05
C GLY A 49 9.94 -14.06 13.87
N ARG A 50 9.85 -14.66 12.68
CA ARG A 50 10.51 -14.16 11.48
C ARG A 50 9.57 -13.29 10.66
N ILE A 51 10.06 -12.15 10.19
CA ILE A 51 9.30 -11.27 9.29
C ILE A 51 9.41 -11.80 7.86
N LEU A 52 8.27 -12.13 7.28
CA LEU A 52 8.16 -12.66 5.92
C LEU A 52 7.76 -11.60 4.89
N GLY A 53 7.21 -10.50 5.35
CA GLY A 53 6.78 -9.41 4.47
C GLY A 53 6.35 -8.19 5.27
N PHE A 54 6.24 -7.06 4.58
CA PHE A 54 5.74 -5.83 5.18
C PHE A 54 4.93 -4.98 4.20
N ALA A 55 4.06 -4.14 4.75
CA ALA A 55 3.35 -3.10 4.02
C ALA A 55 3.39 -1.82 4.83
N THR A 56 3.73 -0.69 4.19
CA THR A 56 3.73 0.63 4.83
C THR A 56 2.59 1.45 4.26
N VAL A 57 1.77 2.00 5.14
CA VAL A 57 0.61 2.81 4.78
C VAL A 57 0.67 4.18 5.44
N ALA A 58 0.07 5.16 4.78
CA ALA A 58 -0.08 6.51 5.31
C ALA A 58 -1.38 7.13 4.75
N PRO A 59 -2.02 8.04 5.49
CA PRO A 59 -3.13 8.80 4.92
C PRO A 59 -2.61 9.75 3.83
N GLY A 60 -3.45 10.02 2.85
CA GLY A 60 -3.11 10.94 1.77
C GLY A 60 -4.35 11.56 1.16
N HIS A 61 -4.13 12.35 0.13
CA HIS A 61 -5.19 12.96 -0.68
C HIS A 61 -4.94 12.69 -2.15
N VAL A 62 -6.01 12.66 -2.92
CA VAL A 62 -5.92 12.70 -4.39
C VAL A 62 -6.84 13.78 -4.91
N GLU A 63 -6.36 14.50 -5.92
CA GLU A 63 -7.19 15.40 -6.69
C GLU A 63 -8.09 14.57 -7.61
N ILE A 64 -9.35 14.99 -7.76
CA ILE A 64 -10.31 14.25 -8.56
C ILE A 64 -9.88 14.11 -10.02
N GLU A 65 -9.18 15.10 -10.54
CA GLU A 65 -8.66 15.11 -11.91
C GLU A 65 -7.63 14.00 -12.16
N GLY A 66 -6.93 13.55 -11.12
CA GLY A 66 -5.97 12.45 -11.20
C GLY A 66 -6.61 11.06 -11.24
N LEU A 67 -7.90 10.96 -10.88
CA LEU A 67 -8.58 9.67 -10.83
C LEU A 67 -9.00 9.20 -12.24
N PRO A 68 -9.13 7.87 -12.44
CA PRO A 68 -9.74 7.33 -13.65
C PRO A 68 -11.13 7.92 -13.88
N ALA A 69 -11.50 8.15 -15.15
CA ALA A 69 -12.78 8.78 -15.50
C ALA A 69 -13.98 8.05 -14.89
N ALA A 70 -13.97 6.72 -14.84
CA ALA A 70 -15.04 5.93 -14.25
C ALA A 70 -15.20 6.17 -12.74
N ALA A 71 -14.11 6.44 -12.02
CA ALA A 71 -14.14 6.75 -10.60
C ALA A 71 -14.62 8.18 -10.33
N ARG A 72 -14.24 9.15 -11.18
CA ARG A 72 -14.60 10.58 -11.03
C ARG A 72 -16.09 10.86 -11.05
N ARG A 73 -16.86 10.13 -11.84
CA ARG A 73 -18.29 10.43 -12.10
C ARG A 73 -19.15 10.42 -10.86
N LYS A 74 -18.75 9.73 -9.82
CA LYS A 74 -19.56 9.48 -8.62
C LYS A 74 -18.98 10.12 -7.38
N LEU A 75 -17.91 10.92 -7.51
CA LEU A 75 -17.21 11.51 -6.39
C LEU A 75 -17.32 13.05 -6.40
N PRO A 76 -17.31 13.67 -5.23
CA PRO A 76 -17.31 15.14 -5.13
C PRO A 76 -16.03 15.74 -5.68
N ARG A 77 -16.08 17.03 -6.09
CA ARG A 77 -14.99 17.75 -6.75
C ARG A 77 -14.07 18.49 -5.74
N TYR A 78 -13.61 17.83 -4.71
CA TYR A 78 -12.61 18.38 -3.80
C TYR A 78 -11.59 17.29 -3.48
N PRO A 79 -10.42 17.64 -2.89
CA PRO A 79 -9.41 16.64 -2.56
C PRO A 79 -10.01 15.51 -1.73
N LEU A 80 -9.79 14.29 -2.16
CA LEU A 80 -10.38 13.11 -1.53
C LEU A 80 -9.40 12.42 -0.61
N PRO A 81 -9.82 12.05 0.62
CA PRO A 81 -8.98 11.27 1.50
C PRO A 81 -8.80 9.85 0.95
N VAL A 82 -7.58 9.36 1.01
CA VAL A 82 -7.21 8.01 0.58
C VAL A 82 -6.24 7.39 1.58
N LEU A 83 -6.18 6.06 1.60
CA LEU A 83 -5.07 5.35 2.19
C LEU A 83 -4.00 5.10 1.13
N ARG A 84 -2.80 5.60 1.36
CA ARG A 84 -1.67 5.36 0.47
C ARG A 84 -0.93 4.12 0.91
N LEU A 85 -0.81 3.14 0.03
CA LEU A 85 0.11 2.03 0.18
C LEU A 85 1.47 2.47 -0.37
N ALA A 86 2.34 2.92 0.54
CA ALA A 86 3.62 3.49 0.17
C ALA A 86 4.64 2.42 -0.22
N ARG A 87 4.61 1.25 0.44
CA ARG A 87 5.54 0.15 0.19
C ARG A 87 4.89 -1.19 0.50
N LEU A 88 5.24 -2.19 -0.30
CA LEU A 88 4.87 -3.59 -0.10
C LEU A 88 6.03 -4.47 -0.54
N ALA A 89 6.49 -5.35 0.33
CA ALA A 89 7.59 -6.26 0.02
C ALA A 89 7.42 -7.61 0.72
N VAL A 90 7.92 -8.65 0.09
CA VAL A 90 7.94 -10.03 0.61
C VAL A 90 9.38 -10.51 0.63
N ASP A 91 9.80 -11.14 1.73
CA ASP A 91 11.11 -11.76 1.87
C ASP A 91 11.31 -12.85 0.80
N ARG A 92 12.51 -12.91 0.21
CA ARG A 92 12.78 -13.81 -0.93
C ARG A 92 12.30 -15.24 -0.73
N PRO A 93 12.61 -15.92 0.39
CA PRO A 93 12.15 -17.29 0.59
C PRO A 93 10.63 -17.47 0.66
N ALA A 94 9.89 -16.39 0.95
CA ALA A 94 8.44 -16.39 1.08
C ALA A 94 7.70 -15.90 -0.18
N GLN A 95 8.43 -15.49 -1.22
CA GLN A 95 7.85 -15.04 -2.47
C GLN A 95 7.18 -16.18 -3.23
N GLY A 96 6.18 -15.86 -4.07
CA GLY A 96 5.47 -16.85 -4.86
C GLY A 96 4.46 -17.71 -4.10
N GLN A 97 4.19 -17.41 -2.85
CA GLN A 97 3.27 -18.16 -1.97
C GLN A 97 1.99 -17.40 -1.60
N GLY A 98 1.71 -16.30 -2.29
CA GLY A 98 0.50 -15.50 -2.07
C GLY A 98 0.57 -14.51 -0.91
N LEU A 99 1.71 -14.34 -0.25
CA LEU A 99 1.85 -13.46 0.92
C LEU A 99 1.62 -11.99 0.55
N GLY A 100 2.08 -11.55 -0.62
CA GLY A 100 1.82 -10.19 -1.11
C GLY A 100 0.33 -9.88 -1.21
N GLY A 101 -0.47 -10.83 -1.70
CA GLY A 101 -1.93 -10.71 -1.75
C GLY A 101 -2.58 -10.67 -0.36
N GLN A 102 -2.04 -11.41 0.59
CA GLN A 102 -2.53 -11.38 1.99
C GLN A 102 -2.24 -10.02 2.65
N LEU A 103 -1.04 -9.48 2.46
CA LEU A 103 -0.69 -8.14 2.93
C LEU A 103 -1.57 -7.07 2.29
N LEU A 104 -1.80 -7.17 0.98
CA LEU A 104 -2.69 -6.23 0.29
C LEU A 104 -4.11 -6.30 0.84
N ARG A 105 -4.67 -7.49 1.03
CA ARG A 105 -6.00 -7.64 1.66
C ARG A 105 -6.07 -7.00 3.03
N PHE A 106 -5.03 -7.15 3.83
CA PHE A 106 -4.95 -6.50 5.14
C PHE A 106 -5.00 -4.97 5.00
N VAL A 107 -4.26 -4.39 4.05
CA VAL A 107 -4.29 -2.95 3.74
C VAL A 107 -5.70 -2.50 3.31
N LEU A 108 -6.39 -3.29 2.49
CA LEU A 108 -7.75 -2.98 2.07
C LEU A 108 -8.73 -2.99 3.27
N GLN A 109 -8.54 -3.87 4.24
CA GLN A 109 -9.32 -3.86 5.49
C GLN A 109 -9.04 -2.60 6.32
N LEU A 110 -7.79 -2.14 6.39
CA LEU A 110 -7.45 -0.87 7.03
C LEU A 110 -8.13 0.31 6.34
N ALA A 111 -8.16 0.33 5.01
CA ALA A 111 -8.85 1.36 4.25
C ALA A 111 -10.35 1.37 4.52
N ALA A 112 -10.98 0.22 4.62
CA ALA A 112 -12.40 0.09 4.97
C ALA A 112 -12.69 0.63 6.38
N ARG A 113 -11.83 0.35 7.36
CA ARG A 113 -11.92 0.94 8.70
C ARG A 113 -11.74 2.45 8.68
N MET A 114 -10.76 2.94 7.93
CA MET A 114 -10.55 4.38 7.74
C MET A 114 -11.81 5.04 7.15
N ALA A 115 -12.48 4.37 6.20
CA ALA A 115 -13.71 4.89 5.62
C ALA A 115 -14.82 5.05 6.67
N ASP A 116 -14.94 4.10 7.61
CA ASP A 116 -15.93 4.15 8.67
C ASP A 116 -15.59 5.17 9.75
N ASP A 117 -14.32 5.31 10.10
CA ASP A 117 -13.89 6.14 11.23
C ASP A 117 -13.80 7.63 10.87
N PHE A 118 -13.32 7.97 9.67
CA PHE A 118 -13.14 9.38 9.27
C PHE A 118 -13.14 9.64 7.75
N GLY A 119 -13.42 8.64 6.95
CA GLY A 119 -13.54 8.78 5.48
C GLY A 119 -12.30 8.28 4.74
N CYS A 120 -12.56 7.55 3.66
CA CYS A 120 -11.53 7.05 2.74
C CYS A 120 -12.19 6.71 1.40
N ALA A 121 -11.81 7.40 0.34
CA ALA A 121 -12.38 7.17 -0.99
C ALA A 121 -11.78 5.95 -1.69
N GLY A 122 -10.64 5.48 -1.24
CA GLY A 122 -9.97 4.33 -1.83
C GLY A 122 -8.50 4.21 -1.42
N VAL A 123 -7.81 3.29 -2.09
CA VAL A 123 -6.37 3.02 -1.88
C VAL A 123 -5.60 3.46 -3.12
N VAL A 124 -4.51 4.19 -2.89
CA VAL A 124 -3.57 4.62 -3.94
C VAL A 124 -2.24 3.93 -3.72
N VAL A 125 -1.63 3.47 -4.79
CA VAL A 125 -0.28 2.92 -4.79
C VAL A 125 0.53 3.49 -5.95
N ASP A 126 1.80 3.76 -5.72
CA ASP A 126 2.76 4.04 -6.78
C ASP A 126 3.45 2.72 -7.15
N ALA A 127 2.90 2.03 -8.16
CA ALA A 127 3.35 0.72 -8.55
C ALA A 127 4.68 0.81 -9.30
N LYS A 128 5.71 0.12 -8.82
CA LYS A 128 6.94 -0.09 -9.58
C LYS A 128 6.64 -0.91 -10.83
N HIS A 129 7.47 -0.76 -11.86
CA HIS A 129 7.26 -1.40 -13.17
C HIS A 129 6.94 -2.91 -13.07
N GLY A 130 7.66 -3.64 -12.24
CA GLY A 130 7.44 -5.08 -12.04
C GLY A 130 6.22 -5.45 -11.19
N ALA A 131 5.50 -4.48 -10.60
CA ALA A 131 4.37 -4.70 -9.71
C ALA A 131 3.01 -4.29 -10.31
N ILE A 132 3.00 -3.69 -11.49
CA ILE A 132 1.77 -3.19 -12.13
C ILE A 132 0.74 -4.31 -12.31
N GLU A 133 1.17 -5.46 -12.83
CA GLU A 133 0.28 -6.61 -13.04
C GLU A 133 -0.29 -7.15 -11.72
N PHE A 134 0.52 -7.17 -10.66
CA PHE A 134 0.06 -7.57 -9.35
C PHE A 134 -1.11 -6.70 -8.85
N TYR A 135 -0.99 -5.38 -8.95
CA TYR A 135 -2.06 -4.48 -8.54
C TYR A 135 -3.26 -4.52 -9.49
N ALA A 136 -3.03 -4.58 -10.79
CA ALA A 136 -4.10 -4.71 -11.79
C ALA A 136 -4.94 -5.97 -11.57
N LYS A 137 -4.30 -7.08 -11.25
CA LYS A 137 -4.96 -8.35 -10.92
C LYS A 137 -5.86 -8.23 -9.68
N HIS A 138 -5.56 -7.30 -8.76
CA HIS A 138 -6.37 -7.04 -7.57
C HIS A 138 -7.42 -5.92 -7.78
N GLY A 139 -7.62 -5.48 -9.02
CA GLY A 139 -8.64 -4.52 -9.37
C GLY A 139 -8.21 -3.05 -9.41
N PHE A 140 -6.93 -2.76 -9.15
CA PHE A 140 -6.40 -1.41 -9.26
C PHE A 140 -6.38 -0.95 -10.72
N ILE A 141 -6.69 0.32 -10.94
CA ILE A 141 -6.73 0.95 -12.25
C ILE A 141 -5.67 2.05 -12.29
N ALA A 142 -4.92 2.12 -13.40
CA ALA A 142 -3.91 3.16 -13.58
C ALA A 142 -4.55 4.55 -13.56
N MET A 143 -3.94 5.47 -12.81
CA MET A 143 -4.33 6.87 -12.77
C MET A 143 -3.70 7.61 -13.93
N GLU A 144 -4.35 8.68 -14.38
CA GLU A 144 -3.74 9.58 -15.37
C GLU A 144 -2.52 10.27 -14.76
N ALA A 145 -1.48 10.50 -15.58
CA ALA A 145 -0.26 11.15 -15.13
C ALA A 145 -0.58 12.58 -14.64
N VAL A 146 -0.29 12.83 -13.38
CA VAL A 146 -0.43 14.18 -12.80
C VAL A 146 0.89 14.92 -12.98
N HIS A 147 0.82 16.19 -13.37
CA HIS A 147 2.00 17.06 -13.45
C HIS A 147 2.70 17.15 -12.09
N GLY A 148 4.02 16.96 -12.05
CA GLY A 148 4.82 17.07 -10.83
C GLY A 148 5.25 15.75 -10.20
N GLN A 149 5.13 14.63 -10.89
CA GLN A 149 5.68 13.37 -10.42
C GLN A 149 7.22 13.37 -10.46
N SER A 150 7.80 12.61 -9.53
CA SER A 150 9.24 12.39 -9.40
C SER A 150 9.93 12.07 -10.74
N ASP A 151 11.10 12.65 -10.99
CA ASP A 151 11.95 12.34 -12.13
C ASP A 151 12.70 11.01 -12.01
N SER A 152 12.44 10.23 -10.96
CA SER A 152 13.02 8.89 -10.80
C SER A 152 12.61 7.98 -11.98
N ARG A 153 13.56 7.28 -12.54
CA ARG A 153 13.32 6.37 -13.67
C ARG A 153 13.74 4.94 -13.32
N PRO A 154 12.96 3.93 -13.76
CA PRO A 154 11.66 4.06 -14.41
C PRO A 154 10.61 4.66 -13.47
N ARG A 155 9.75 5.53 -14.00
CA ARG A 155 8.69 6.19 -13.22
C ARG A 155 7.69 5.16 -12.70
N PRO A 156 7.31 5.20 -11.42
CA PRO A 156 6.22 4.36 -10.93
C PRO A 156 4.90 4.77 -11.59
N THR A 157 3.99 3.82 -11.74
CA THR A 157 2.64 4.06 -12.22
C THR A 157 1.71 4.22 -11.02
N ALA A 158 1.08 5.38 -10.89
CA ALA A 158 0.05 5.58 -9.88
C ALA A 158 -1.19 4.76 -10.23
N MET A 159 -1.70 3.99 -9.27
CA MET A 159 -2.87 3.16 -9.43
C MET A 159 -3.85 3.38 -8.28
N PHE A 160 -5.13 3.19 -8.54
CA PHE A 160 -6.22 3.47 -7.61
C PHE A 160 -7.22 2.32 -7.54
N LEU A 161 -7.68 2.01 -6.32
CA LEU A 161 -8.79 1.10 -6.08
C LEU A 161 -9.86 1.82 -5.25
N ALA A 162 -11.04 2.01 -5.82
CA ALA A 162 -12.13 2.73 -5.18
C ALA A 162 -12.71 1.95 -3.99
N MET A 163 -13.17 2.65 -2.97
CA MET A 163 -13.80 2.04 -1.79
C MET A 163 -15.01 1.17 -2.15
N ARG A 164 -15.76 1.53 -3.17
CA ARG A 164 -16.88 0.72 -3.67
C ARG A 164 -16.43 -0.66 -4.13
N ALA A 165 -15.29 -0.74 -4.84
CA ALA A 165 -14.74 -2.01 -5.29
C ALA A 165 -14.22 -2.83 -4.11
N ILE A 166 -13.61 -2.19 -3.11
CA ILE A 166 -13.14 -2.85 -1.88
C ILE A 166 -14.32 -3.47 -1.12
N ARG A 167 -15.40 -2.72 -0.91
CA ARG A 167 -16.60 -3.19 -0.19
C ARG A 167 -17.42 -4.20 -1.01
N GLY A 168 -17.47 -4.03 -2.33
CA GLY A 168 -18.17 -4.96 -3.22
C GLY A 168 -17.53 -6.35 -3.22
N ALA A 169 -16.21 -6.44 -3.19
CA ALA A 169 -15.49 -7.70 -3.07
C ALA A 169 -15.69 -8.39 -1.71
N SER A 170 -15.91 -7.60 -0.63
CA SER A 170 -16.15 -8.13 0.71
C SER A 170 -17.59 -8.64 0.90
N ALA A 171 -18.57 -8.08 0.19
CA ALA A 171 -19.98 -8.47 0.28
C ALA A 171 -20.32 -9.75 -0.51
N GLY A 172 -19.42 -10.20 -1.39
CA GLY A 172 -19.61 -11.38 -2.24
C GLY A 172 -19.05 -12.69 -1.64
N ARG A 173 -18.76 -12.75 -0.33
CA ARG A 173 -18.25 -13.94 0.35
C ARG A 173 -19.17 -14.39 1.45
#